data_1904a9d68cd8a75dd86c61c01c66a36d
#
_entry.id   1904a9d68cd8a75dd86c61c01c66a36d
#
_cell.length_a   1.000
_cell.length_b   1.000
_cell.length_c   1.000
_cell.angle_alpha   90.00
_cell.angle_beta   90.00
_cell.angle_gamma   90.00
#
_symmetry.space_group_name_H-M   'P 1'
#
loop_
_entity.id
_entity.type
_entity.pdbx_description
1 polymer ?
#
loop_
_entity_poly.entity_id
_entity_poly.type
_entity_poly.pdbx_seq_one_letter_code
_entity_poly.pdbx_strand_id
1 'polypeptide(L)'
;MSTLTFRAAMKSTFLSCVFLLALPGCGEGPPTDDRYLSPRQLAVVTAAAKDDDLVAIKRLIAHYEATPGNDVPAARWRQRARDLGDVQELYYQAASRFASARVAESAEVRFRLLAEAQDAAKRAYEREPEHANLLLVEQIEREMRTALTE
;
A
#
# COMPACT_ATOMS: atom_id res chain seq x y z
N MET A 1 -52.24 -14.81 -62.16
CA MET A 1 -52.49 -13.48 -62.74
C MET A 1 -51.32 -12.59 -62.30
N SER A 2 -50.55 -12.21 -63.30
CA SER A 2 -49.92 -10.94 -63.62
C SER A 2 -48.80 -10.53 -62.64
N THR A 3 -47.58 -10.75 -63.01
CA THR A 3 -46.60 -9.91 -63.77
C THR A 3 -46.46 -8.49 -63.20
N LEU A 4 -45.27 -8.13 -62.78
CA LEU A 4 -44.46 -7.14 -63.51
C LEU A 4 -43.12 -6.90 -62.86
N THR A 5 -42.12 -7.13 -63.65
CA THR A 5 -40.70 -6.76 -63.54
C THR A 5 -40.50 -5.24 -63.46
N PHE A 6 -39.49 -4.78 -62.71
CA PHE A 6 -38.74 -3.59 -63.14
C PHE A 6 -37.28 -3.66 -62.72
N ARG A 7 -36.42 -3.69 -63.72
CA ARG A 7 -34.97 -3.52 -63.65
C ARG A 7 -34.68 -2.01 -63.55
N ALA A 8 -33.75 -1.65 -62.72
CA ALA A 8 -32.93 -0.48 -62.96
C ALA A 8 -31.53 -0.66 -62.30
N ALA A 9 -30.59 -0.69 -63.20
CA ALA A 9 -29.16 -0.69 -62.84
C ALA A 9 -28.74 0.74 -62.53
N MET A 10 -27.96 0.92 -61.43
CA MET A 10 -27.16 2.13 -61.29
C MET A 10 -25.78 1.77 -60.78
N LYS A 11 -24.81 1.92 -61.69
CA LYS A 11 -23.39 1.90 -61.41
C LYS A 11 -23.05 3.11 -60.54
N SER A 12 -22.44 2.94 -59.41
CA SER A 12 -21.79 4.02 -58.70
C SER A 12 -20.44 3.58 -58.17
N THR A 13 -19.49 4.27 -58.65
CA THR A 13 -18.05 4.21 -58.56
C THR A 13 -17.63 4.28 -57.12
N PHE A 14 -16.99 3.22 -56.64
CA PHE A 14 -16.31 3.19 -55.32
C PHE A 14 -15.00 3.95 -55.41
N LEU A 15 -14.99 5.16 -54.89
CA LEU A 15 -13.78 5.91 -54.64
C LEU A 15 -13.23 5.42 -53.29
N SER A 16 -12.21 4.56 -53.33
CA SER A 16 -11.53 3.98 -52.20
C SER A 16 -10.62 5.05 -51.54
N CYS A 17 -11.15 5.74 -50.54
CA CYS A 17 -10.31 6.51 -49.62
C CYS A 17 -9.74 5.58 -48.54
N VAL A 18 -8.55 5.08 -48.81
CA VAL A 18 -7.73 4.44 -47.76
C VAL A 18 -7.23 5.52 -46.82
N PHE A 19 -7.97 5.75 -45.73
CA PHE A 19 -7.53 6.58 -44.63
C PHE A 19 -6.60 5.70 -43.76
N LEU A 20 -5.29 5.79 -44.00
CA LEU A 20 -4.28 5.29 -43.10
C LEU A 20 -4.35 6.15 -41.80
N LEU A 21 -5.16 5.70 -40.85
CA LEU A 21 -5.05 6.14 -39.47
C LEU A 21 -3.73 5.59 -38.92
N ALA A 22 -2.68 6.41 -39.00
CA ALA A 22 -1.50 6.25 -38.19
C ALA A 22 -1.93 6.45 -36.73
N LEU A 23 -2.27 5.38 -36.03
CA LEU A 23 -2.39 5.37 -34.58
C LEU A 23 -1.00 5.73 -34.05
N PRO A 24 -0.85 6.82 -33.26
CA PRO A 24 0.36 7.00 -32.51
C PRO A 24 0.45 5.80 -31.56
N GLY A 25 1.44 4.95 -31.79
CA GLY A 25 1.76 3.87 -30.89
C GLY A 25 1.90 4.47 -29.49
N CYS A 26 0.99 4.14 -28.60
CA CYS A 26 1.24 4.24 -27.17
C CYS A 26 2.46 3.35 -26.91
N GLY A 27 3.65 3.94 -26.92
CA GLY A 27 4.83 3.30 -26.40
C GLY A 27 4.52 2.97 -24.94
N GLU A 28 4.30 1.69 -24.64
CA GLU A 28 4.41 1.19 -23.29
C GLU A 28 5.84 1.50 -22.86
N GLY A 29 5.99 2.65 -22.19
CA GLY A 29 7.20 2.93 -21.44
C GLY A 29 7.41 1.77 -20.46
N PRO A 30 8.65 1.48 -20.03
CA PRO A 30 8.90 0.47 -19.02
C PRO A 30 7.95 0.73 -17.85
N PRO A 31 7.40 -0.32 -17.22
CA PRO A 31 6.47 -0.19 -16.10
C PRO A 31 7.13 0.74 -15.08
N THR A 32 6.63 1.95 -14.99
CA THR A 32 7.07 2.90 -13.96
C THR A 32 6.55 2.35 -12.66
N ASP A 33 7.45 2.00 -11.76
CA ASP A 33 7.10 1.59 -10.41
C ASP A 33 6.24 2.72 -9.80
N ASP A 34 4.96 2.46 -9.62
CA ASP A 34 3.96 3.44 -9.15
C ASP A 34 4.23 3.93 -7.71
N ARG A 35 5.19 3.30 -7.02
CA ARG A 35 5.72 3.78 -5.74
C ARG A 35 6.48 5.08 -5.86
N TYR A 36 7.13 5.34 -7.02
CA TYR A 36 7.88 6.58 -7.22
C TYR A 36 6.95 7.74 -7.57
N LEU A 37 7.03 8.80 -6.78
CA LEU A 37 6.31 10.04 -7.04
C LEU A 37 7.20 11.02 -7.79
N SER A 38 6.67 11.63 -8.86
CA SER A 38 7.31 12.77 -9.49
C SER A 38 7.36 13.96 -8.51
N PRO A 39 8.23 14.97 -8.71
CA PRO A 39 8.33 16.12 -7.80
C PRO A 39 6.99 16.84 -7.59
N ARG A 40 6.16 16.94 -8.64
CA ARG A 40 4.82 17.55 -8.55
C ARG A 40 3.86 16.70 -7.73
N GLN A 41 3.85 15.38 -7.94
CA GLN A 41 3.02 14.45 -7.16
C GLN A 41 3.46 14.43 -5.69
N LEU A 42 4.77 14.41 -5.44
CA LEU A 42 5.33 14.43 -4.08
C LEU A 42 4.86 15.67 -3.31
N ALA A 43 4.85 16.85 -3.94
CA ALA A 43 4.37 18.08 -3.30
C ALA A 43 2.87 17.96 -2.92
N VAL A 44 2.03 17.47 -3.84
CA VAL A 44 0.59 17.31 -3.60
C VAL A 44 0.32 16.27 -2.51
N VAL A 45 0.97 15.09 -2.60
CA VAL A 45 0.81 14.02 -1.61
C VAL A 45 1.31 14.45 -0.24
N THR A 46 2.43 15.21 -0.19
CA THR A 46 2.95 15.73 1.09
C THR A 46 2.00 16.73 1.72
N ALA A 47 1.32 17.57 0.94
CA ALA A 47 0.31 18.48 1.47
C ALA A 47 -0.85 17.72 2.10
N ALA A 48 -1.44 16.76 1.39
CA ALA A 48 -2.52 15.93 1.91
C ALA A 48 -2.09 15.11 3.15
N ALA A 49 -0.87 14.57 3.15
CA ALA A 49 -0.36 13.83 4.31
C ALA A 49 -0.18 14.69 5.57
N LYS A 50 0.10 15.99 5.42
CA LYS A 50 0.13 16.94 6.55
C LYS A 50 -1.24 17.19 7.15
N ASP A 51 -2.29 17.00 6.37
CA ASP A 51 -3.69 17.08 6.79
C ASP A 51 -4.24 15.72 7.28
N ASP A 52 -3.33 14.79 7.63
CA ASP A 52 -3.65 13.46 8.16
C ASP A 52 -4.39 12.51 7.22
N ASP A 53 -4.30 12.73 5.92
CA ASP A 53 -4.78 11.78 4.94
C ASP A 53 -3.92 10.50 4.94
N LEU A 54 -4.47 9.42 5.49
CA LEU A 54 -3.79 8.13 5.60
C LEU A 54 -3.38 7.56 4.23
N VAL A 55 -4.17 7.78 3.20
CA VAL A 55 -3.83 7.30 1.84
C VAL A 55 -2.58 8.03 1.33
N ALA A 56 -2.53 9.35 1.54
CA ALA A 56 -1.37 10.15 1.19
C ALA A 56 -0.14 9.76 2.02
N ILE A 57 -0.30 9.53 3.32
CA ILE A 57 0.78 9.06 4.21
C ILE A 57 1.34 7.72 3.72
N LYS A 58 0.49 6.74 3.39
CA LYS A 58 0.93 5.43 2.88
C LYS A 58 1.66 5.56 1.53
N ARG A 59 1.25 6.47 0.67
CA ARG A 59 1.97 6.77 -0.58
C ARG A 59 3.35 7.37 -0.33
N LEU A 60 3.51 8.23 0.68
CA LEU A 60 4.82 8.76 1.06
C LEU A 60 5.72 7.66 1.65
N ILE A 61 5.18 6.79 2.49
CA ILE A 61 5.93 5.64 3.01
C ILE A 61 6.47 4.82 1.84
N ALA A 62 5.60 4.40 0.91
CA ALA A 62 6.00 3.60 -0.25
C ALA A 62 7.07 4.31 -1.12
N HIS A 63 6.91 5.62 -1.34
CA HIS A 63 7.88 6.42 -2.11
C HIS A 63 9.26 6.46 -1.45
N TYR A 64 9.30 6.75 -0.15
CA TYR A 64 10.58 6.84 0.56
C TYR A 64 11.26 5.49 0.74
N GLU A 65 10.51 4.41 0.93
CA GLU A 65 11.04 3.04 0.98
C GLU A 65 11.62 2.56 -0.34
N ALA A 66 11.00 2.98 -1.46
CA ALA A 66 11.51 2.66 -2.78
C ALA A 66 12.80 3.45 -3.12
N THR A 67 13.10 4.52 -2.39
CA THR A 67 14.22 5.42 -2.67
C THR A 67 15.36 5.16 -1.67
N PRO A 68 16.49 4.59 -2.08
CA PRO A 68 17.61 4.29 -1.18
C PRO A 68 18.08 5.52 -0.38
N GLY A 69 18.36 5.32 0.91
CA GLY A 69 18.84 6.37 1.81
C GLY A 69 17.75 7.26 2.41
N ASN A 70 16.47 6.96 2.16
CA ASN A 70 15.33 7.71 2.70
C ASN A 70 14.61 7.00 3.86
N ASP A 71 15.33 6.17 4.61
CA ASP A 71 14.76 5.43 5.75
C ASP A 71 14.18 6.36 6.84
N VAL A 72 14.83 7.49 7.09
CA VAL A 72 14.39 8.45 8.11
C VAL A 72 13.05 9.11 7.75
N PRO A 73 12.85 9.65 6.54
CA PRO A 73 11.53 10.12 6.11
C PRO A 73 10.46 9.03 6.15
N ALA A 74 10.76 7.82 5.67
CA ALA A 74 9.83 6.69 5.73
C ALA A 74 9.42 6.37 7.17
N ALA A 75 10.38 6.26 8.10
CA ALA A 75 10.11 5.99 9.51
C ALA A 75 9.23 7.05 10.16
N ARG A 76 9.41 8.34 9.81
CA ARG A 76 8.58 9.44 10.30
C ARG A 76 7.13 9.32 9.86
N TRP A 77 6.89 9.00 8.59
CA TRP A 77 5.53 8.83 8.08
C TRP A 77 4.87 7.55 8.61
N ARG A 78 5.62 6.47 8.78
CA ARG A 78 5.13 5.27 9.49
C ARG A 78 4.70 5.59 10.93
N GLN A 79 5.49 6.41 11.65
CA GLN A 79 5.09 6.84 12.99
C GLN A 79 3.77 7.62 12.93
N ARG A 80 3.61 8.57 11.99
CA ARG A 80 2.37 9.33 11.83
C ARG A 80 1.18 8.41 11.52
N ALA A 81 1.34 7.41 10.64
CA ALA A 81 0.29 6.43 10.35
C ALA A 81 -0.14 5.66 11.62
N ARG A 82 0.82 5.24 12.45
CA ARG A 82 0.54 4.58 13.74
C ARG A 82 -0.21 5.48 14.72
N ASP A 83 0.17 6.76 14.79
CA ASP A 83 -0.50 7.74 15.65
C ASP A 83 -1.96 7.94 15.25
N LEU A 84 -2.25 7.85 13.95
CA LEU A 84 -3.60 7.91 13.39
C LEU A 84 -4.34 6.57 13.50
N GLY A 85 -3.66 5.50 13.93
CA GLY A 85 -4.25 4.19 14.14
C GLY A 85 -4.33 3.33 12.87
N ASP A 86 -3.40 3.51 11.91
CA ASP A 86 -3.29 2.60 10.77
C ASP A 86 -2.98 1.18 11.26
N VAL A 87 -3.90 0.26 11.00
CA VAL A 87 -3.84 -1.12 11.53
C VAL A 87 -2.63 -1.86 11.00
N GLN A 88 -2.28 -1.69 9.74
CA GLN A 88 -1.15 -2.35 9.11
C GLN A 88 0.18 -1.92 9.74
N GLU A 89 0.35 -0.61 9.97
CA GLU A 89 1.56 -0.06 10.59
C GLU A 89 1.66 -0.43 12.08
N LEU A 90 0.54 -0.51 12.79
CA LEU A 90 0.48 -1.02 14.16
C LEU A 90 0.86 -2.51 14.22
N TYR A 91 0.33 -3.32 13.30
CA TYR A 91 0.69 -4.73 13.19
C TYR A 91 2.19 -4.93 12.92
N TYR A 92 2.75 -4.18 11.97
CA TYR A 92 4.18 -4.27 11.65
C TYR A 92 5.06 -3.81 12.82
N GLN A 93 4.65 -2.78 13.55
CA GLN A 93 5.34 -2.37 14.76
C GLN A 93 5.34 -3.51 15.80
N ALA A 94 4.17 -4.09 16.07
CA ALA A 94 4.03 -5.18 17.02
C ALA A 94 4.91 -6.39 16.65
N ALA A 95 4.82 -6.84 15.40
CA ALA A 95 5.61 -7.96 14.89
C ALA A 95 7.11 -7.69 14.96
N SER A 96 7.56 -6.49 14.62
CA SER A 96 8.97 -6.09 14.69
C SER A 96 9.49 -6.04 16.12
N ARG A 97 8.72 -5.46 17.06
CA ARG A 97 9.09 -5.43 18.48
C ARG A 97 9.11 -6.82 19.10
N PHE A 98 8.14 -7.64 18.74
CA PHE A 98 8.10 -9.04 19.18
C PHE A 98 9.30 -9.84 18.67
N ALA A 99 9.65 -9.70 17.40
CA ALA A 99 10.84 -10.35 16.85
C ALA A 99 12.14 -9.88 17.55
N SER A 100 12.25 -8.58 17.82
CA SER A 100 13.40 -8.01 18.54
C SER A 100 13.48 -8.50 20.00
N ALA A 101 12.34 -8.70 20.66
CA ALA A 101 12.30 -9.23 22.02
C ALA A 101 12.87 -10.64 22.11
N ARG A 102 12.62 -11.48 21.09
CA ARG A 102 13.09 -12.88 21.05
C ARG A 102 14.61 -13.03 20.96
N VAL A 103 15.30 -12.01 20.48
CA VAL A 103 16.77 -11.99 20.33
C VAL A 103 17.43 -11.06 21.34
N ALA A 104 16.68 -10.46 22.26
CA ALA A 104 17.23 -9.57 23.28
C ALA A 104 18.01 -10.36 24.33
N GLU A 105 19.24 -9.92 24.60
CA GLU A 105 20.13 -10.57 25.60
C GLU A 105 19.73 -10.25 27.03
N SER A 106 19.17 -9.06 27.28
CA SER A 106 18.74 -8.60 28.59
C SER A 106 17.26 -8.87 28.82
N ALA A 107 16.91 -9.47 29.96
CA ALA A 107 15.52 -9.67 30.36
C ALA A 107 14.73 -8.37 30.45
N GLU A 108 15.35 -7.30 30.94
CA GLU A 108 14.71 -5.97 30.99
C GLU A 108 14.38 -5.44 29.60
N VAL A 109 15.34 -5.55 28.65
CA VAL A 109 15.11 -5.13 27.24
C VAL A 109 14.04 -6.00 26.60
N ARG A 110 14.08 -7.32 26.81
CA ARG A 110 13.07 -8.27 26.33
C ARG A 110 11.67 -7.86 26.80
N PHE A 111 11.52 -7.65 28.11
CA PHE A 111 10.21 -7.30 28.69
C PHE A 111 9.68 -5.97 28.15
N ARG A 112 10.53 -4.95 28.05
CA ARG A 112 10.13 -3.65 27.45
C ARG A 112 9.65 -3.81 26.02
N LEU A 113 10.40 -4.57 25.19
CA LEU A 113 10.02 -4.81 23.78
C LEU A 113 8.71 -5.60 23.67
N LEU A 114 8.48 -6.57 24.56
CA LEU A 114 7.21 -7.31 24.61
C LEU A 114 6.04 -6.40 25.00
N ALA A 115 6.25 -5.49 25.96
CA ALA A 115 5.22 -4.52 26.36
C ALA A 115 4.88 -3.56 25.21
N GLU A 116 5.89 -3.03 24.48
CA GLU A 116 5.69 -2.21 23.31
C GLU A 116 4.95 -2.98 22.16
N ALA A 117 5.31 -4.25 21.97
CA ALA A 117 4.67 -5.13 21.01
C ALA A 117 3.19 -5.37 21.37
N GLN A 118 2.90 -5.62 22.64
CA GLN A 118 1.55 -5.86 23.15
C GLN A 118 0.65 -4.63 22.96
N ASP A 119 1.14 -3.44 23.30
CA ASP A 119 0.38 -2.19 23.10
C ASP A 119 -0.02 -2.01 21.63
N ALA A 120 0.96 -2.12 20.72
CA ALA A 120 0.71 -1.97 19.30
C ALA A 120 -0.25 -3.05 18.75
N ALA A 121 -0.09 -4.32 19.18
CA ALA A 121 -0.97 -5.41 18.74
C ALA A 121 -2.40 -5.24 19.23
N LYS A 122 -2.60 -4.83 20.50
CA LYS A 122 -3.94 -4.55 21.04
C LYS A 122 -4.62 -3.40 20.31
N ARG A 123 -3.92 -2.32 20.07
CA ARG A 123 -4.44 -1.18 19.29
C ARG A 123 -4.85 -1.59 17.87
N ALA A 124 -4.05 -2.46 17.20
CA ALA A 124 -4.40 -3.00 15.89
C ALA A 124 -5.70 -3.84 15.98
N TYR A 125 -5.79 -4.74 16.95
CA TYR A 125 -6.96 -5.60 17.16
C TYR A 125 -8.22 -4.81 17.52
N GLU A 126 -8.11 -3.78 18.36
CA GLU A 126 -9.24 -2.91 18.73
C GLU A 126 -9.82 -2.15 17.52
N ARG A 127 -8.97 -1.80 16.56
CA ARG A 127 -9.39 -1.11 15.34
C ARG A 127 -9.97 -2.05 14.29
N GLU A 128 -9.38 -3.24 14.18
CA GLU A 128 -9.77 -4.26 13.23
C GLU A 128 -9.63 -5.65 13.87
N PRO A 129 -10.71 -6.20 14.45
CA PRO A 129 -10.69 -7.45 15.19
C PRO A 129 -10.60 -8.67 14.25
N GLU A 130 -9.56 -8.69 13.43
CA GLU A 130 -9.25 -9.81 12.57
C GLU A 130 -8.48 -10.91 13.31
N HIS A 131 -8.61 -12.14 12.81
CA HIS A 131 -7.97 -13.32 13.39
C HIS A 131 -6.43 -13.18 13.45
N ALA A 132 -5.81 -12.58 12.44
CA ALA A 132 -4.37 -12.35 12.42
C ALA A 132 -3.90 -11.42 13.56
N ASN A 133 -4.64 -10.35 13.83
CA ASN A 133 -4.35 -9.42 14.91
C ASN A 133 -4.53 -10.08 16.28
N LEU A 134 -5.58 -10.89 16.44
CA LEU A 134 -5.81 -11.68 17.67
C LEU A 134 -4.68 -12.66 17.93
N LEU A 135 -4.27 -13.43 16.91
CA LEU A 135 -3.18 -14.40 17.05
C LEU A 135 -1.87 -13.74 17.50
N LEU A 136 -1.56 -12.54 16.97
CA LEU A 136 -0.36 -11.81 17.37
C LEU A 136 -0.43 -11.38 18.84
N VAL A 137 -1.57 -10.89 19.31
CA VAL A 137 -1.79 -10.55 20.73
C VAL A 137 -1.55 -11.79 21.61
N GLU A 138 -2.18 -12.93 21.28
CA GLU A 138 -2.06 -14.16 22.04
C GLU A 138 -0.63 -14.69 22.08
N GLN A 139 0.11 -14.59 20.98
CA GLN A 139 1.52 -15.01 20.93
C GLN A 139 2.39 -14.15 21.83
N ILE A 140 2.23 -12.83 21.79
CA ILE A 140 2.97 -11.90 22.63
C ILE A 140 2.66 -12.14 24.13
N GLU A 141 1.38 -12.30 24.47
CA GLU A 141 0.97 -12.55 25.85
C GLU A 141 1.50 -13.87 26.39
N ARG A 142 1.62 -14.90 25.56
CA ARG A 142 2.23 -16.18 25.93
C ARG A 142 3.71 -16.00 26.23
N GLU A 143 4.45 -15.29 25.39
CA GLU A 143 5.86 -15.02 25.58
C GLU A 143 6.12 -14.18 26.84
N MET A 144 5.28 -13.19 27.11
CA MET A 144 5.35 -12.38 28.33
C MET A 144 5.17 -13.23 29.59
N ARG A 145 4.21 -14.17 29.58
CA ARG A 145 4.03 -15.09 30.73
C ARG A 145 5.27 -15.98 30.97
N THR A 146 5.89 -16.47 29.92
CA THR A 146 7.11 -17.28 30.01
C THR A 146 8.26 -16.44 30.55
N ALA A 147 8.45 -15.22 30.06
CA ALA A 147 9.52 -14.33 30.52
C ALA A 147 9.39 -13.88 31.99
N LEU A 148 8.23 -13.99 32.60
CA LEU A 148 8.00 -13.70 34.04
C LEU A 148 8.32 -14.89 34.95
N THR A 149 8.52 -16.08 34.39
CA THR A 149 8.77 -17.31 35.14
C THR A 149 10.23 -17.80 35.10
N GLU A 150 11.04 -17.15 34.24
CA GLU A 150 12.49 -17.37 34.12
C GLU A 150 13.28 -16.48 35.09
#